data_4bbb7a5b2a46fd5409678b50fa961ab1
#
_entry.id   4bbb7a5b2a46fd5409678b50fa961ab1
#
_cell.length_a   1.000
_cell.length_b   1.000
_cell.length_c   1.000
_cell.angle_alpha   90.00
_cell.angle_beta   90.00
_cell.angle_gamma   90.00
#
_symmetry.space_group_name_H-M   'P 1'
#
loop_
_entity.id
_entity.type
_entity.pdbx_description
1 polymer ?
#
loop_
_entity_poly.entity_id
_entity_poly.type
_entity_poly.pdbx_seq_one_letter_code
_entity_poly.pdbx_strand_id
1 'polypeptide(L)'
;MVRLICACALSLALIPAQAAPSEYELKAAFIYQIARFVEWPSSPEPHASGSLRLCVLGGNPFGTALETIRGKPINERKMEVSLLDMNADTRECNILFIAGPAEKHLERIAAISRGNGMLTIGDTQGFAQRGAMVNFFLESGKIRFEINLEASQRAGLKISSQLLKLARIVREKSP
;
A
#
# COMPACT_ATOMS: atom_id res chain seq x y z
N MET A 1 -68.30 -29.76 -2.43
CA MET A 1 -66.99 -29.74 -1.64
C MET A 1 -65.90 -29.36 -2.63
N VAL A 2 -65.49 -28.06 -2.64
CA VAL A 2 -64.46 -27.55 -3.51
C VAL A 2 -63.19 -27.39 -2.64
N ARG A 3 -62.14 -28.20 -2.94
CA ARG A 3 -60.82 -28.08 -2.27
C ARG A 3 -60.01 -27.01 -2.96
N LEU A 4 -59.81 -25.89 -2.25
CA LEU A 4 -58.88 -24.81 -2.64
C LEU A 4 -57.43 -25.30 -2.34
N ILE A 5 -56.65 -25.50 -3.38
CA ILE A 5 -55.21 -25.81 -3.29
C ILE A 5 -54.48 -24.45 -3.28
N CYS A 6 -53.98 -24.04 -2.13
CA CYS A 6 -53.15 -22.84 -1.98
C CYS A 6 -51.70 -23.18 -2.41
N ALA A 7 -51.29 -22.79 -3.61
CA ALA A 7 -49.92 -22.94 -4.08
C ALA A 7 -49.07 -21.80 -3.50
N CYS A 8 -48.30 -22.10 -2.44
CA CYS A 8 -47.26 -21.21 -1.92
C CYS A 8 -46.06 -21.17 -2.88
N ALA A 9 -45.98 -20.15 -3.69
CA ALA A 9 -44.80 -19.88 -4.49
C ALA A 9 -43.66 -19.40 -3.59
N LEU A 10 -42.69 -20.26 -3.33
CA LEU A 10 -41.47 -19.96 -2.58
C LEU A 10 -40.52 -19.18 -3.50
N SER A 11 -40.52 -17.85 -3.41
CA SER A 11 -39.60 -16.98 -4.14
C SER A 11 -38.20 -17.13 -3.54
N LEU A 12 -37.33 -17.91 -4.19
CA LEU A 12 -35.90 -17.97 -3.87
C LEU A 12 -35.27 -16.63 -4.31
N ALA A 13 -34.99 -15.76 -3.33
CA ALA A 13 -34.19 -14.55 -3.56
C ALA A 13 -32.75 -14.96 -3.86
N LEU A 14 -32.32 -14.83 -5.09
CA LEU A 14 -30.92 -14.93 -5.50
C LEU A 14 -30.14 -13.79 -4.86
N ILE A 15 -29.43 -14.08 -3.76
CA ILE A 15 -28.47 -13.14 -3.14
C ILE A 15 -27.23 -13.14 -4.08
N PRO A 16 -26.87 -11.99 -4.67
CA PRO A 16 -25.67 -11.93 -5.51
C PRO A 16 -24.45 -12.28 -4.64
N ALA A 17 -23.72 -13.30 -5.03
CA ALA A 17 -22.43 -13.63 -4.43
C ALA A 17 -21.46 -12.49 -4.73
N GLN A 18 -21.02 -11.76 -3.71
CA GLN A 18 -20.02 -10.73 -3.84
C GLN A 18 -18.69 -11.38 -4.14
N ALA A 19 -18.07 -11.04 -5.26
CA ALA A 19 -16.75 -11.56 -5.62
C ALA A 19 -15.72 -11.18 -4.54
N ALA A 20 -14.83 -12.11 -4.18
CA ALA A 20 -13.75 -11.82 -3.26
C ALA A 20 -12.84 -10.72 -3.84
N PRO A 21 -12.33 -9.79 -3.01
CA PRO A 21 -11.45 -8.74 -3.49
C PRO A 21 -10.18 -9.32 -4.12
N SER A 22 -9.73 -8.72 -5.19
CA SER A 22 -8.49 -9.08 -5.85
C SER A 22 -7.26 -8.80 -4.96
N GLU A 23 -6.13 -9.40 -5.30
CA GLU A 23 -4.88 -9.19 -4.58
C GLU A 23 -4.51 -7.69 -4.49
N TYR A 24 -4.64 -6.97 -5.60
CA TYR A 24 -4.27 -5.54 -5.63
C TYR A 24 -5.31 -4.63 -4.98
N GLU A 25 -6.57 -5.02 -4.90
CA GLU A 25 -7.57 -4.32 -4.06
C GLU A 25 -7.21 -4.45 -2.57
N LEU A 26 -6.79 -5.62 -2.14
CA LEU A 26 -6.30 -5.82 -0.77
C LEU A 26 -5.00 -5.05 -0.51
N LYS A 27 -4.03 -5.07 -1.44
CA LYS A 27 -2.79 -4.31 -1.32
C LYS A 27 -3.06 -2.80 -1.25
N ALA A 28 -3.98 -2.25 -2.04
CA ALA A 28 -4.38 -0.85 -1.96
C ALA A 28 -4.94 -0.50 -0.57
N ALA A 29 -5.83 -1.35 -0.05
CA ALA A 29 -6.37 -1.18 1.30
C ALA A 29 -5.27 -1.26 2.38
N PHE A 30 -4.30 -2.17 2.24
CA PHE A 30 -3.15 -2.26 3.15
C PHE A 30 -2.27 -1.03 3.08
N ILE A 31 -1.97 -0.49 1.89
CA ILE A 31 -1.21 0.76 1.73
C ILE A 31 -1.88 1.90 2.51
N TYR A 32 -3.19 2.04 2.36
CA TYR A 32 -3.96 3.05 3.08
C TYR A 32 -3.87 2.85 4.61
N GLN A 33 -4.04 1.62 5.09
CA GLN A 33 -3.93 1.33 6.52
C GLN A 33 -2.51 1.55 7.04
N ILE A 34 -1.48 1.09 6.34
CA ILE A 34 -0.08 1.32 6.72
C ILE A 34 0.19 2.81 6.85
N ALA A 35 -0.25 3.62 5.88
CA ALA A 35 -0.08 5.06 5.91
C ALA A 35 -0.67 5.73 7.17
N ARG A 36 -1.72 5.20 7.75
CA ARG A 36 -2.33 5.70 9.00
C ARG A 36 -1.48 5.42 10.25
N PHE A 37 -0.57 4.46 10.18
CA PHE A 37 0.30 4.04 11.27
C PHE A 37 1.76 4.48 11.10
N VAL A 38 2.02 5.36 10.13
CA VAL A 38 3.31 6.00 9.90
C VAL A 38 3.24 7.46 10.30
N GLU A 39 4.23 7.93 11.04
CA GLU A 39 4.45 9.33 11.33
C GLU A 39 5.57 9.85 10.42
N TRP A 40 5.23 10.85 9.61
CA TRP A 40 6.19 11.54 8.75
C TRP A 40 6.89 12.66 9.51
N PRO A 41 8.16 12.94 9.21
CA PRO A 41 8.84 14.08 9.80
C PRO A 41 8.10 15.37 9.46
N SER A 42 8.07 16.30 10.41
CA SER A 42 7.57 17.65 10.18
C SER A 42 8.56 18.37 9.26
N SER A 43 8.32 18.34 7.95
CA SER A 43 9.16 19.04 6.97
C SER A 43 8.56 20.41 6.64
N PRO A 44 9.36 21.48 6.68
CA PRO A 44 8.94 22.76 6.13
C PRO A 44 9.13 22.72 4.60
N GLU A 45 8.08 22.36 3.82
CA GLU A 45 8.05 22.37 2.35
C GLU A 45 8.79 21.20 1.63
N PRO A 46 8.28 20.64 0.56
CA PRO A 46 7.04 20.94 -0.17
C PRO A 46 5.84 20.04 0.17
N HIS A 47 5.93 19.21 1.21
CA HIS A 47 4.89 18.25 1.62
C HIS A 47 3.80 18.84 2.53
N ALA A 48 3.80 20.17 2.72
CA ALA A 48 2.87 20.91 3.57
C ALA A 48 1.47 21.11 2.97
N SER A 49 1.22 20.62 1.76
CA SER A 49 -0.03 20.88 1.02
C SER A 49 -1.13 19.90 1.40
N GLY A 50 -1.59 19.81 2.64
CA GLY A 50 -2.85 19.11 2.98
C GLY A 50 -3.09 17.73 2.30
N SER A 51 -2.12 17.20 1.53
CA SER A 51 -2.19 15.92 0.83
C SER A 51 -1.05 14.97 1.22
N LEU A 52 -1.33 13.69 1.12
CA LEU A 52 -0.36 12.60 1.23
C LEU A 52 -0.28 11.90 -0.12
N ARG A 53 0.81 12.11 -0.84
CA ARG A 53 0.95 11.63 -2.23
C ARG A 53 1.49 10.20 -2.27
N LEU A 54 0.65 9.25 -2.75
CA LEU A 54 1.04 7.92 -3.15
C LEU A 54 1.41 7.92 -4.63
N CYS A 55 2.64 7.59 -4.93
CA CYS A 55 3.12 7.39 -6.30
C CYS A 55 3.28 5.90 -6.61
N VAL A 56 3.02 5.49 -7.84
CA VAL A 56 3.27 4.14 -8.34
C VAL A 56 4.26 4.21 -9.48
N LEU A 57 5.39 3.53 -9.35
CA LEU A 57 6.47 3.48 -10.34
C LEU A 57 6.58 2.08 -10.94
N GLY A 58 6.73 2.00 -12.27
CA GLY A 58 6.90 0.72 -12.96
C GLY A 58 5.62 0.13 -13.55
N GLY A 59 4.66 0.98 -13.85
CA GLY A 59 3.33 0.61 -14.35
C GLY A 59 2.31 0.57 -13.23
N ASN A 60 1.05 0.33 -13.58
CA ASN A 60 -0.05 0.28 -12.61
C ASN A 60 -0.60 -1.14 -12.45
N PRO A 61 -0.08 -1.94 -11.52
CA PRO A 61 -0.62 -3.27 -11.25
C PRO A 61 -1.97 -3.24 -10.52
N PHE A 62 -2.35 -2.09 -9.96
CA PHE A 62 -3.58 -1.92 -9.19
C PHE A 62 -4.82 -1.72 -10.07
N GLY A 63 -4.65 -1.33 -11.35
CA GLY A 63 -5.79 -0.95 -12.18
C GLY A 63 -6.62 0.17 -11.53
N THR A 64 -7.91 -0.08 -11.31
CA THR A 64 -8.84 0.85 -10.65
C THR A 64 -8.85 0.77 -9.13
N ALA A 65 -8.15 -0.21 -8.52
CA ALA A 65 -8.20 -0.43 -7.08
C ALA A 65 -7.71 0.79 -6.26
N LEU A 66 -6.79 1.60 -6.81
CA LEU A 66 -6.31 2.82 -6.16
C LEU A 66 -7.39 3.91 -6.04
N GLU A 67 -8.42 3.89 -6.87
CA GLU A 67 -9.52 4.85 -6.76
C GLU A 67 -10.30 4.66 -5.46
N THR A 68 -10.26 3.46 -4.88
CA THR A 68 -10.90 3.16 -3.60
C THR A 68 -10.27 3.91 -2.42
N ILE A 69 -9.01 4.35 -2.57
CA ILE A 69 -8.27 5.06 -1.51
C ILE A 69 -8.00 6.52 -1.85
N ARG A 70 -8.17 6.94 -3.11
CA ARG A 70 -8.01 8.33 -3.54
C ARG A 70 -8.97 9.24 -2.77
N GLY A 71 -8.47 10.36 -2.28
CA GLY A 71 -9.24 11.36 -1.53
C GLY A 71 -9.59 10.97 -0.09
N LYS A 72 -9.28 9.72 0.35
CA LYS A 72 -9.54 9.30 1.73
C LYS A 72 -8.66 10.07 2.72
N PRO A 73 -9.22 10.44 3.88
CA PRO A 73 -8.48 11.18 4.90
C PRO A 73 -7.43 10.30 5.60
N ILE A 74 -6.24 10.84 5.79
CA ILE A 74 -5.19 10.29 6.65
C ILE A 74 -4.74 11.42 7.58
N ASN A 75 -5.17 11.37 8.84
CA ASN A 75 -5.05 12.48 9.78
C ASN A 75 -5.64 13.76 9.16
N GLU A 76 -4.88 14.85 9.09
CA GLU A 76 -5.29 16.13 8.51
C GLU A 76 -5.08 16.23 6.99
N ARG A 77 -4.54 15.18 6.35
CA ARG A 77 -4.20 15.13 4.92
C ARG A 77 -5.15 14.22 4.15
N LYS A 78 -5.21 14.39 2.83
CA LYS A 78 -5.97 13.50 1.93
C LYS A 78 -5.01 12.70 1.05
N MET A 79 -5.33 11.43 0.81
CA MET A 79 -4.56 10.57 -0.08
C MET A 79 -4.71 11.05 -1.52
N GLU A 80 -3.61 11.44 -2.16
CA GLU A 80 -3.51 11.63 -3.61
C GLU A 80 -2.80 10.44 -4.25
N VAL A 81 -3.15 10.11 -5.48
CA VAL A 81 -2.54 8.99 -6.22
C VAL A 81 -2.01 9.50 -7.54
N SER A 82 -0.76 9.17 -7.84
CA SER A 82 -0.07 9.51 -9.08
C SER A 82 0.62 8.29 -9.67
N LEU A 83 0.47 8.08 -10.97
CA LEU A 83 1.24 7.08 -11.71
C LEU A 83 2.47 7.76 -12.29
N LEU A 84 3.64 7.18 -12.11
CA LEU A 84 4.90 7.76 -12.53
C LEU A 84 5.54 6.97 -13.67
N ASP A 85 6.11 7.70 -14.62
CA ASP A 85 7.02 7.13 -15.61
C ASP A 85 8.33 6.69 -14.95
N MET A 86 9.04 5.73 -15.57
CA MET A 86 10.26 5.10 -15.02
C MET A 86 11.38 6.09 -14.67
N ASN A 87 11.43 7.24 -15.34
CA ASN A 87 12.44 8.27 -15.13
C ASN A 87 11.95 9.48 -14.33
N ALA A 88 10.71 9.41 -13.81
CA ALA A 88 10.12 10.52 -13.05
C ALA A 88 10.91 10.81 -11.76
N ASP A 89 10.84 12.04 -11.33
CA ASP A 89 11.32 12.45 -10.00
C ASP A 89 10.37 11.91 -8.92
N THR A 90 10.92 11.17 -7.98
CA THR A 90 10.15 10.55 -6.91
C THR A 90 10.20 11.34 -5.60
N ARG A 91 10.93 12.45 -5.54
CA ARG A 91 11.16 13.22 -4.30
C ARG A 91 9.91 13.88 -3.74
N GLU A 92 8.91 14.11 -4.59
CA GLU A 92 7.63 14.68 -4.16
C GLU A 92 6.64 13.65 -3.63
N CYS A 93 7.00 12.36 -3.62
CA CYS A 93 6.14 11.29 -3.13
C CYS A 93 6.32 11.12 -1.63
N ASN A 94 5.22 11.04 -0.88
CA ASN A 94 5.26 10.64 0.52
C ASN A 94 5.30 9.10 0.63
N ILE A 95 4.62 8.42 -0.28
CA ILE A 95 4.61 6.97 -0.40
C ILE A 95 4.96 6.63 -1.84
N LEU A 96 5.92 5.74 -2.05
CA LEU A 96 6.29 5.24 -3.36
C LEU A 96 6.10 3.72 -3.40
N PHE A 97 5.13 3.27 -4.21
CA PHE A 97 5.01 1.86 -4.55
C PHE A 97 5.90 1.56 -5.77
N ILE A 98 6.78 0.57 -5.62
CA ILE A 98 7.74 0.14 -6.63
C ILE A 98 7.23 -1.17 -7.19
N ALA A 99 6.63 -1.13 -8.39
CA ALA A 99 6.17 -2.34 -9.08
C ALA A 99 7.35 -3.13 -9.66
N GLY A 100 7.14 -4.42 -9.95
CA GLY A 100 8.17 -5.33 -10.44
C GLY A 100 9.04 -4.78 -11.58
N PRO A 101 8.48 -4.18 -12.65
CA PRO A 101 9.30 -3.60 -13.74
C PRO A 101 10.27 -2.50 -13.30
N ALA A 102 10.03 -1.85 -12.15
CA ALA A 102 10.90 -0.82 -11.58
C ALA A 102 11.96 -1.37 -10.60
N GLU A 103 12.04 -2.68 -10.42
CA GLU A 103 12.96 -3.34 -9.48
C GLU A 103 14.42 -2.86 -9.58
N LYS A 104 14.91 -2.67 -10.79
CA LYS A 104 16.28 -2.19 -11.05
C LYS A 104 16.59 -0.80 -10.47
N HIS A 105 15.57 -0.03 -10.12
CA HIS A 105 15.70 1.30 -9.52
C HIS A 105 15.68 1.29 -7.98
N LEU A 106 15.46 0.13 -7.36
CA LEU A 106 15.25 0.01 -5.92
C LEU A 106 16.39 0.63 -5.10
N GLU A 107 17.64 0.33 -5.41
CA GLU A 107 18.81 0.84 -4.68
C GLU A 107 18.91 2.37 -4.76
N ARG A 108 18.71 2.93 -5.96
CA ARG A 108 18.65 4.39 -6.14
C ARG A 108 17.52 5.02 -5.33
N ILE A 109 16.34 4.40 -5.36
CA ILE A 109 15.17 4.88 -4.62
C ILE A 109 15.40 4.79 -3.12
N ALA A 110 15.95 3.68 -2.63
CA ALA A 110 16.32 3.52 -1.22
C ALA A 110 17.34 4.58 -0.76
N ALA A 111 18.28 4.97 -1.63
CA ALA A 111 19.20 6.06 -1.36
C ALA A 111 18.49 7.42 -1.29
N ILE A 112 17.57 7.72 -2.21
CA ILE A 112 16.78 8.97 -2.24
C ILE A 112 15.87 9.07 -1.01
N SER A 113 15.31 7.97 -0.54
CA SER A 113 14.38 7.98 0.60
C SER A 113 15.05 8.33 1.93
N ARG A 114 16.39 8.18 2.04
CA ARG A 114 17.14 8.51 3.26
C ARG A 114 17.01 10.00 3.60
N GLY A 115 16.44 10.30 4.76
CA GLY A 115 16.23 11.66 5.24
C GLY A 115 15.13 12.44 4.50
N ASN A 116 14.46 11.84 3.50
CA ASN A 116 13.44 12.51 2.69
C ASN A 116 11.99 12.18 3.15
N GLY A 117 11.80 11.39 4.19
CA GLY A 117 10.48 11.06 4.71
C GLY A 117 9.59 10.30 3.71
N MET A 118 10.14 9.63 2.68
CA MET A 118 9.39 8.88 1.69
C MET A 118 9.30 7.41 2.11
N LEU A 119 8.08 6.90 2.30
CA LEU A 119 7.80 5.49 2.58
C LEU A 119 7.87 4.68 1.29
N THR A 120 8.80 3.73 1.19
CA THR A 120 8.93 2.84 0.03
C THR A 120 8.23 1.52 0.29
N ILE A 121 7.39 1.10 -0.66
CA ILE A 121 6.60 -0.14 -0.61
C ILE A 121 6.82 -0.92 -1.90
N GLY A 122 6.91 -2.24 -1.82
CA GLY A 122 6.94 -3.12 -2.98
C GLY A 122 6.23 -4.44 -2.74
N ASP A 123 6.28 -5.30 -3.76
CA ASP A 123 5.71 -6.66 -3.69
C ASP A 123 6.58 -7.70 -4.42
N THR A 124 7.82 -7.34 -4.69
CA THR A 124 8.84 -8.26 -5.25
C THR A 124 9.63 -8.91 -4.12
N GLN A 125 9.87 -10.20 -4.25
CA GLN A 125 10.59 -10.97 -3.24
C GLN A 125 11.95 -10.33 -2.90
N GLY A 126 12.20 -10.15 -1.60
CA GLY A 126 13.47 -9.63 -1.11
C GLY A 126 13.62 -8.10 -1.16
N PHE A 127 12.59 -7.35 -1.53
CA PHE A 127 12.68 -5.88 -1.58
C PHE A 127 13.00 -5.25 -0.22
N ALA A 128 12.39 -5.72 0.86
CA ALA A 128 12.67 -5.17 2.18
C ALA A 128 14.11 -5.45 2.64
N GLN A 129 14.68 -6.60 2.27
CA GLN A 129 16.09 -6.94 2.53
C GLN A 129 17.07 -6.16 1.66
N ARG A 130 16.59 -5.53 0.58
CA ARG A 130 17.37 -4.68 -0.35
C ARG A 130 17.10 -3.18 -0.14
N GLY A 131 16.44 -2.79 0.94
CA GLY A 131 16.27 -1.40 1.35
C GLY A 131 14.89 -0.79 1.14
N ALA A 132 13.90 -1.50 0.58
CA ALA A 132 12.51 -1.07 0.69
C ALA A 132 12.04 -1.16 2.15
N MET A 133 11.16 -0.27 2.57
CA MET A 133 10.70 -0.24 3.97
C MET A 133 9.59 -1.24 4.24
N VAL A 134 8.70 -1.42 3.28
CA VAL A 134 7.60 -2.37 3.36
C VAL A 134 7.62 -3.24 2.10
N ASN A 135 7.39 -4.55 2.28
CA ASN A 135 7.25 -5.44 1.14
C ASN A 135 6.08 -6.40 1.36
N PHE A 136 5.16 -6.46 0.41
CA PHE A 136 4.07 -7.43 0.41
C PHE A 136 4.55 -8.79 -0.09
N PHE A 137 4.00 -9.85 0.50
CA PHE A 137 4.22 -11.21 0.04
C PHE A 137 2.97 -12.05 0.29
N LEU A 138 2.86 -13.17 -0.41
CA LEU A 138 1.80 -14.15 -0.20
C LEU A 138 2.30 -15.27 0.74
N GLU A 139 1.52 -15.56 1.76
CA GLU A 139 1.73 -16.68 2.67
C GLU A 139 0.42 -17.42 2.87
N SER A 140 0.38 -18.69 2.44
CA SER A 140 -0.83 -19.51 2.47
C SER A 140 -2.06 -18.84 1.84
N GLY A 141 -1.87 -18.20 0.68
CA GLY A 141 -2.92 -17.49 -0.06
C GLY A 141 -3.40 -16.18 0.58
N LYS A 142 -2.72 -15.72 1.61
CA LYS A 142 -3.05 -14.44 2.28
C LYS A 142 -1.95 -13.42 2.05
N ILE A 143 -2.33 -12.16 1.84
CA ILE A 143 -1.37 -11.06 1.78
C ILE A 143 -0.83 -10.81 3.18
N ARG A 144 0.49 -10.84 3.28
CA ARG A 144 1.27 -10.45 4.44
C ARG A 144 2.23 -9.36 4.05
N PHE A 145 2.87 -8.74 5.01
CA PHE A 145 3.91 -7.76 4.74
C PHE A 145 5.06 -7.87 5.73
N GLU A 146 6.22 -7.53 5.24
CA GLU A 146 7.43 -7.38 6.03
C GLU A 146 7.82 -5.91 6.10
N ILE A 147 8.48 -5.54 7.20
CA ILE A 147 8.96 -4.18 7.45
C ILE A 147 10.46 -4.22 7.75
N ASN A 148 11.21 -3.41 7.01
CA ASN A 148 12.59 -3.04 7.33
C ASN A 148 12.58 -1.78 8.20
N LEU A 149 12.65 -1.97 9.51
CA LEU A 149 12.57 -0.88 10.47
C LEU A 149 13.79 0.07 10.37
N GLU A 150 14.97 -0.47 10.10
CA GLU A 150 16.20 0.32 9.95
C GLU A 150 16.09 1.27 8.73
N ALA A 151 15.56 0.79 7.60
CA ALA A 151 15.30 1.63 6.44
C ALA A 151 14.32 2.76 6.74
N SER A 152 13.24 2.47 7.49
CA SER A 152 12.25 3.47 7.91
C SER A 152 12.88 4.56 8.79
N GLN A 153 13.71 4.16 9.75
CA GLN A 153 14.40 5.09 10.64
C GLN A 153 15.38 5.99 9.87
N ARG A 154 16.13 5.42 8.90
CA ARG A 154 17.03 6.20 8.04
C ARG A 154 16.29 7.24 7.19
N ALA A 155 15.03 7.00 6.86
CA ALA A 155 14.19 7.96 6.16
C ALA A 155 13.54 9.00 7.09
N GLY A 156 13.73 8.88 8.41
CA GLY A 156 13.09 9.76 9.39
C GLY A 156 11.63 9.40 9.69
N LEU A 157 11.17 8.22 9.26
CA LEU A 157 9.80 7.74 9.49
C LEU A 157 9.71 6.99 10.83
N LYS A 158 8.61 7.20 11.55
CA LYS A 158 8.30 6.39 12.74
C LYS A 158 7.14 5.45 12.42
N ILE A 159 7.35 4.18 12.64
CA ILE A 159 6.34 3.13 12.45
C ILE A 159 5.71 2.81 13.81
N SER A 160 4.39 2.87 13.86
CA SER A 160 3.63 2.54 15.07
C SER A 160 3.88 1.10 15.53
N SER A 161 4.00 0.90 16.84
CA SER A 161 4.14 -0.44 17.43
C SER A 161 2.95 -1.36 17.11
N GLN A 162 1.77 -0.81 16.86
CA GLN A 162 0.60 -1.56 16.44
C GLN A 162 0.82 -2.18 15.06
N LEU A 163 1.38 -1.42 14.11
CA LEU A 163 1.71 -1.93 12.78
C LEU A 163 2.83 -2.98 12.84
N LEU A 164 3.86 -2.74 13.65
CA LEU A 164 4.99 -3.67 13.80
C LEU A 164 4.56 -5.04 14.33
N LYS A 165 3.53 -5.12 15.18
CA LYS A 165 2.99 -6.39 15.69
C LYS A 165 2.34 -7.25 14.60
N LEU A 166 1.93 -6.65 13.49
CA LEU A 166 1.28 -7.32 12.36
C LEU A 166 2.26 -7.71 11.25
N ALA A 167 3.48 -7.16 11.29
CA ALA A 167 4.50 -7.32 10.26
C ALA A 167 5.51 -8.42 10.62
N ARG A 168 6.11 -9.00 9.61
CA ARG A 168 7.40 -9.69 9.76
C ARG A 168 8.50 -8.64 9.73
N ILE A 169 9.27 -8.53 10.80
CA ILE A 169 10.39 -7.58 10.84
C ILE A 169 11.59 -8.23 10.18
N VAL A 170 12.18 -7.51 9.23
CA VAL A 170 13.38 -7.94 8.50
C VAL A 170 14.49 -6.90 8.60
N ARG A 171 15.71 -7.32 8.32
CA ARG A 171 16.90 -6.47 8.24
C ARG A 171 17.43 -6.44 6.82
N GLU A 172 18.11 -5.36 6.49
CA GLU A 172 18.84 -5.27 5.25
C GLU A 172 19.94 -6.34 5.21
N LYS A 173 20.06 -7.05 4.08
CA LYS A 173 21.21 -7.94 3.88
C LYS A 173 22.42 -7.06 3.59
N SER A 174 23.47 -7.24 4.38
CA SER A 174 24.78 -6.65 4.03
C SER A 174 25.22 -7.14 2.65
N PRO A 175 25.79 -6.26 1.82
CA PRO A 175 26.34 -6.63 0.51
C PRO A 175 27.44 -7.68 0.61
#